data_523241becd1b87455f8703bfc7d194b0
#
_entry.id   523241becd1b87455f8703bfc7d194b0
#
_cell.length_a   1.000
_cell.length_b   1.000
_cell.length_c   1.000
_cell.angle_alpha   90.00
_cell.angle_beta   90.00
_cell.angle_gamma   90.00
#
_symmetry.space_group_name_H-M   'P 1'
#
loop_
_entity.id
_entity.type
_entity.pdbx_description
1 polymer ?
#
loop_
_entity_poly.entity_id
_entity_poly.type
_entity_poly.pdbx_seq_one_letter_code
_entity_poly.pdbx_strand_id
1 'polypeptide(L)'
;MKAPTYIEDAAAAVGWAFKNISSYGGDASKIIISGSSAGGYLTLMVGLDKSYLQVHQIDSNDIFALLPLTGHTITHFTVRAEQNIPKTQPIIDRFAPLFHVKSEAPPIVLYTGDPELEMLGRTEENAYMMRMLKVVGHQNVKHVILGGYGHGIQAPALPLVINEIKSLLKDKNK
;
A
#
# COMPACT_ATOMS: atom_id res chain seq x y z
N MET A 1 -6.56 -13.48 16.09
CA MET A 1 -7.13 -12.81 14.91
C MET A 1 -6.40 -13.35 13.69
N LYS A 2 -7.09 -13.66 12.60
CA LYS A 2 -6.51 -14.23 11.38
C LYS A 2 -6.97 -13.41 10.16
N ALA A 3 -6.32 -13.62 8.99
CA ALA A 3 -6.80 -13.04 7.75
C ALA A 3 -8.23 -13.56 7.42
N PRO A 4 -9.15 -12.71 6.94
CA PRO A 4 -8.97 -11.32 6.52
C PRO A 4 -9.19 -10.26 7.62
N THR A 5 -9.53 -10.61 8.86
CA THR A 5 -10.05 -9.71 9.90
C THR A 5 -9.22 -8.41 10.06
N TYR A 6 -7.89 -8.49 10.11
CA TYR A 6 -7.06 -7.28 10.27
C TYR A 6 -7.03 -6.40 9.02
N ILE A 7 -7.35 -6.93 7.84
CA ILE A 7 -7.52 -6.13 6.62
C ILE A 7 -8.89 -5.45 6.66
N GLU A 8 -9.92 -6.17 7.13
CA GLU A 8 -11.28 -5.63 7.33
C GLU A 8 -11.28 -4.50 8.36
N ASP A 9 -10.56 -4.66 9.47
CA ASP A 9 -10.38 -3.61 10.49
C ASP A 9 -9.72 -2.35 9.90
N ALA A 10 -8.68 -2.53 9.08
CA ALA A 10 -8.02 -1.42 8.39
C ALA A 10 -8.98 -0.73 7.40
N ALA A 11 -9.76 -1.50 6.65
CA ALA A 11 -10.77 -0.97 5.73
C ALA A 11 -11.88 -0.23 6.47
N ALA A 12 -12.31 -0.72 7.64
CA ALA A 12 -13.28 -0.05 8.49
C ALA A 12 -12.77 1.32 8.99
N ALA A 13 -11.49 1.40 9.38
CA ALA A 13 -10.86 2.65 9.79
C ALA A 13 -10.80 3.65 8.62
N VAL A 14 -10.43 3.21 7.42
CA VAL A 14 -10.44 4.03 6.20
C VAL A 14 -11.87 4.46 5.86
N GLY A 15 -12.83 3.54 5.92
CA GLY A 15 -14.25 3.83 5.70
C GLY A 15 -14.80 4.88 6.67
N TRP A 16 -14.39 4.80 7.94
CA TRP A 16 -14.72 5.82 8.92
C TRP A 16 -14.14 7.19 8.53
N ALA A 17 -12.88 7.24 8.08
CA ALA A 17 -12.25 8.48 7.66
C ALA A 17 -13.01 9.12 6.49
N PHE A 18 -13.36 8.38 5.46
CA PHE A 18 -14.15 8.89 4.34
C PHE A 18 -15.48 9.51 4.78
N LYS A 19 -16.16 8.89 5.74
CA LYS A 19 -17.49 9.32 6.20
C LYS A 19 -17.45 10.52 7.16
N ASN A 20 -16.36 10.68 7.90
CA ASN A 20 -16.35 11.59 9.05
C ASN A 20 -15.32 12.73 8.94
N ILE A 21 -14.29 12.61 8.09
CA ILE A 21 -13.14 13.53 8.11
C ILE A 21 -13.53 15.00 7.85
N SER A 22 -14.61 15.25 7.11
CA SER A 22 -15.13 16.60 6.87
C SER A 22 -15.58 17.30 8.16
N SER A 23 -16.11 16.55 9.14
CA SER A 23 -16.48 17.08 10.45
C SER A 23 -15.27 17.51 11.31
N TYR A 24 -14.07 17.07 10.91
CA TYR A 24 -12.80 17.42 11.55
C TYR A 24 -11.99 18.43 10.71
N GLY A 25 -12.61 19.05 9.70
CA GLY A 25 -11.96 20.04 8.85
C GLY A 25 -11.09 19.44 7.74
N GLY A 26 -11.14 18.12 7.52
CA GLY A 26 -10.44 17.45 6.43
C GLY A 26 -11.27 17.39 5.15
N ASP A 27 -10.64 16.90 4.08
CA ASP A 27 -11.24 16.77 2.75
C ASP A 27 -11.26 15.28 2.35
N ALA A 28 -12.46 14.69 2.28
CA ALA A 28 -12.63 13.28 1.94
C ALA A 28 -12.14 12.95 0.51
N SER A 29 -12.05 13.92 -0.39
CA SER A 29 -11.49 13.73 -1.73
C SER A 29 -9.95 13.70 -1.76
N LYS A 30 -9.30 13.89 -0.62
CA LYS A 30 -7.84 13.94 -0.47
C LYS A 30 -7.29 12.95 0.54
N ILE A 31 -8.00 11.86 0.78
CA ILE A 31 -7.53 10.82 1.70
C ILE A 31 -6.37 10.06 1.07
N ILE A 32 -5.22 10.09 1.75
CA ILE A 32 -4.03 9.33 1.41
C ILE A 32 -3.84 8.25 2.46
N ILE A 33 -3.57 7.03 2.02
CA ILE A 33 -3.28 5.92 2.92
C ILE A 33 -1.79 5.65 2.92
N SER A 34 -1.20 5.57 4.10
CA SER A 34 0.20 5.20 4.30
C SER A 34 0.34 4.31 5.51
N GLY A 35 1.37 3.51 5.51
CA GLY A 35 1.71 2.63 6.63
C GLY A 35 3.05 1.96 6.39
N SER A 36 3.68 1.49 7.45
CA SER A 36 4.99 0.83 7.38
C SER A 36 4.87 -0.67 7.67
N SER A 37 5.66 -1.49 6.98
CA SER A 37 5.75 -2.94 7.17
C SER A 37 4.36 -3.60 7.00
N ALA A 38 3.78 -4.17 8.06
CA ALA A 38 2.41 -4.68 8.05
C ALA A 38 1.39 -3.59 7.67
N GLY A 39 1.58 -2.34 8.12
CA GLY A 39 0.76 -1.19 7.71
C GLY A 39 0.89 -0.88 6.22
N GLY A 40 2.07 -1.04 5.62
CA GLY A 40 2.28 -0.92 4.18
C GLY A 40 1.55 -2.00 3.38
N TYR A 41 1.56 -3.24 3.89
CA TYR A 41 0.75 -4.32 3.33
C TYR A 41 -0.76 -4.00 3.41
N LEU A 42 -1.25 -3.53 4.56
CA LEU A 42 -2.65 -3.15 4.71
C LEU A 42 -3.05 -1.98 3.80
N THR A 43 -2.15 -0.98 3.64
CA THR A 43 -2.33 0.12 2.69
C THR A 43 -2.60 -0.40 1.27
N LEU A 44 -1.80 -1.36 0.81
CA LEU A 44 -1.95 -1.93 -0.52
C LEU A 44 -3.18 -2.83 -0.64
N MET A 45 -3.48 -3.68 0.36
CA MET A 45 -4.66 -4.55 0.32
C MET A 45 -5.94 -3.74 0.28
N VAL A 46 -6.11 -2.76 1.16
CA VAL A 46 -7.32 -1.90 1.20
C VAL A 46 -7.46 -1.07 -0.06
N GLY A 47 -6.34 -0.60 -0.65
CA GLY A 47 -6.37 0.23 -1.85
C GLY A 47 -6.57 -0.55 -3.16
N LEU A 48 -6.17 -1.81 -3.22
CA LEU A 48 -6.18 -2.59 -4.46
C LEU A 48 -7.31 -3.60 -4.55
N ASP A 49 -7.66 -4.28 -3.46
CA ASP A 49 -8.83 -5.15 -3.41
C ASP A 49 -10.08 -4.32 -3.08
N LYS A 50 -10.85 -4.01 -4.12
CA LYS A 50 -12.07 -3.19 -3.99
C LYS A 50 -13.08 -3.76 -2.99
N SER A 51 -13.11 -5.07 -2.77
CA SER A 51 -14.10 -5.72 -1.91
C SER A 51 -14.08 -5.21 -0.48
N TYR A 52 -12.90 -4.84 0.04
CA TYR A 52 -12.75 -4.35 1.41
C TYR A 52 -13.42 -2.99 1.67
N LEU A 53 -13.34 -2.05 0.73
CA LEU A 53 -14.00 -0.74 0.88
C LEU A 53 -15.44 -0.74 0.36
N GLN A 54 -15.80 -1.66 -0.53
CA GLN A 54 -17.15 -1.76 -1.09
C GLN A 54 -18.20 -2.03 0.00
N VAL A 55 -17.89 -2.80 1.03
CA VAL A 55 -18.79 -3.04 2.18
C VAL A 55 -19.10 -1.75 2.95
N HIS A 56 -18.23 -0.75 2.83
CA HIS A 56 -18.41 0.59 3.39
C HIS A 56 -19.02 1.59 2.40
N GLN A 57 -19.41 1.13 1.20
CA GLN A 57 -19.96 1.94 0.09
C GLN A 57 -18.96 2.98 -0.44
N ILE A 58 -17.68 2.61 -0.50
CA ILE A 58 -16.58 3.44 -1.01
C ILE A 58 -15.89 2.70 -2.14
N ASP A 59 -15.66 3.37 -3.28
CA ASP A 59 -14.77 2.85 -4.31
C ASP A 59 -13.31 3.10 -3.87
N SER A 60 -12.47 2.07 -3.88
CA SER A 60 -11.05 2.23 -3.56
C SER A 60 -10.32 3.19 -4.51
N ASN A 61 -10.87 3.46 -5.69
CA ASN A 61 -10.34 4.45 -6.63
C ASN A 61 -10.56 5.90 -6.17
N ASP A 62 -11.44 6.14 -5.18
CA ASP A 62 -11.61 7.46 -4.55
C ASP A 62 -10.48 7.81 -3.58
N ILE A 63 -9.62 6.85 -3.24
CA ILE A 63 -8.40 7.10 -2.48
C ILE A 63 -7.48 8.00 -3.30
N PHE A 64 -7.01 9.10 -2.70
CA PHE A 64 -6.19 10.07 -3.41
C PHE A 64 -4.82 9.52 -3.80
N ALA A 65 -4.15 8.76 -2.93
CA ALA A 65 -2.91 8.04 -3.18
C ALA A 65 -2.62 6.96 -2.13
N LEU A 66 -1.80 5.98 -2.49
CA LEU A 66 -1.27 4.93 -1.63
C LEU A 66 0.25 5.11 -1.49
N LEU A 67 0.74 5.32 -0.28
CA LEU A 67 2.15 5.57 0.02
C LEU A 67 2.70 4.54 1.04
N PRO A 68 2.75 3.23 0.68
CA PRO A 68 3.24 2.19 1.56
C PRO A 68 4.75 2.27 1.75
N LEU A 69 5.23 2.03 2.99
CA LEU A 69 6.63 1.92 3.34
C LEU A 69 6.95 0.47 3.68
N THR A 70 7.90 -0.15 2.97
CA THR A 70 8.36 -1.53 3.20
C THR A 70 7.21 -2.56 3.34
N GLY A 71 6.10 -2.32 2.64
CA GLY A 71 4.95 -3.21 2.64
C GLY A 71 5.21 -4.50 1.84
N HIS A 72 4.68 -5.65 2.28
CA HIS A 72 4.62 -6.84 1.44
C HIS A 72 3.72 -6.60 0.23
N THR A 73 4.14 -7.05 -0.93
CA THR A 73 3.32 -7.10 -2.15
C THR A 73 2.90 -8.52 -2.54
N ILE A 74 3.61 -9.53 -2.02
CA ILE A 74 3.17 -10.92 -2.02
C ILE A 74 2.33 -11.20 -0.76
N THR A 75 1.75 -12.39 -0.64
CA THR A 75 0.99 -12.81 0.56
C THR A 75 1.84 -12.64 1.82
N HIS A 76 1.34 -11.83 2.76
CA HIS A 76 2.08 -11.46 3.97
C HIS A 76 2.53 -12.70 4.76
N PHE A 77 3.73 -12.69 5.34
CA PHE A 77 4.28 -13.86 6.05
C PHE A 77 3.42 -14.30 7.24
N THR A 78 2.67 -13.40 7.89
CA THR A 78 1.70 -13.77 8.93
C THR A 78 0.57 -14.63 8.35
N VAL A 79 0.02 -14.24 7.18
CA VAL A 79 -1.01 -15.04 6.48
C VAL A 79 -0.46 -16.40 6.08
N ARG A 80 0.77 -16.44 5.57
CA ARG A 80 1.45 -17.72 5.24
C ARG A 80 1.61 -18.60 6.47
N ALA A 81 2.02 -18.02 7.61
CA ALA A 81 2.14 -18.74 8.88
C ALA A 81 0.79 -19.31 9.36
N GLU A 82 -0.30 -18.56 9.18
CA GLU A 82 -1.67 -19.03 9.49
C GLU A 82 -2.09 -20.24 8.64
N GLN A 83 -1.47 -20.38 7.45
CA GLN A 83 -1.68 -21.48 6.50
C GLN A 83 -0.61 -22.58 6.60
N ASN A 84 0.27 -22.53 7.60
CA ASN A 84 1.43 -23.42 7.77
C ASN A 84 2.43 -23.37 6.59
N ILE A 85 2.53 -22.25 5.89
CA ILE A 85 3.49 -22.01 4.81
C ILE A 85 4.71 -21.27 5.38
N PRO A 86 5.95 -21.76 5.11
CA PRO A 86 7.15 -21.10 5.56
C PRO A 86 7.24 -19.63 5.09
N LYS A 87 7.73 -18.74 5.96
CA LYS A 87 7.92 -17.32 5.59
C LYS A 87 8.91 -17.08 4.44
N THR A 88 9.75 -18.06 4.14
CA THR A 88 10.72 -18.04 3.02
C THR A 88 10.13 -18.53 1.70
N GLN A 89 8.90 -19.09 1.70
CA GLN A 89 8.22 -19.53 0.48
C GLN A 89 7.33 -18.39 -0.04
N PRO A 90 7.61 -17.80 -1.20
CA PRO A 90 6.76 -16.77 -1.79
C PRO A 90 5.44 -17.36 -2.28
N ILE A 91 4.34 -16.69 -1.95
CA ILE A 91 2.98 -17.04 -2.41
C ILE A 91 2.29 -15.76 -2.90
N ILE A 92 1.56 -15.89 -3.98
CA ILE A 92 0.69 -14.85 -4.52
C ILE A 92 -0.72 -15.43 -4.61
N ASP A 93 -1.54 -15.13 -3.63
CA ASP A 93 -2.95 -15.51 -3.56
C ASP A 93 -3.83 -14.26 -3.33
N ARG A 94 -5.12 -14.44 -3.07
CA ARG A 94 -6.05 -13.32 -2.80
C ARG A 94 -5.62 -12.39 -1.65
N PHE A 95 -4.68 -12.78 -0.82
CA PHE A 95 -4.11 -11.98 0.26
C PHE A 95 -2.78 -11.31 -0.13
N ALA A 96 -2.42 -11.35 -1.41
CA ALA A 96 -1.28 -10.64 -1.94
C ALA A 96 -1.72 -9.37 -2.66
N PRO A 97 -1.21 -8.18 -2.33
CA PRO A 97 -1.47 -6.99 -3.13
C PRO A 97 -1.21 -7.17 -4.63
N LEU A 98 -0.18 -7.95 -4.96
CA LEU A 98 0.21 -8.26 -6.33
C LEU A 98 -0.87 -9.04 -7.13
N PHE A 99 -1.72 -9.80 -6.44
CA PHE A 99 -2.86 -10.50 -7.06
C PHE A 99 -3.92 -9.51 -7.59
N HIS A 100 -4.02 -8.33 -7.00
CA HIS A 100 -5.03 -7.31 -7.29
C HIS A 100 -4.52 -6.17 -8.18
N VAL A 101 -3.37 -6.32 -8.86
CA VAL A 101 -2.87 -5.29 -9.77
C VAL A 101 -3.85 -5.05 -10.92
N LYS A 102 -4.10 -3.78 -11.21
CA LYS A 102 -5.07 -3.34 -12.22
C LYS A 102 -4.66 -1.97 -12.78
N SER A 103 -5.13 -1.64 -13.98
CA SER A 103 -4.89 -0.32 -14.62
C SER A 103 -5.52 0.82 -13.83
N GLU A 104 -6.72 0.57 -13.31
CA GLU A 104 -7.52 1.54 -12.56
C GLU A 104 -7.26 1.38 -11.06
N ALA A 105 -6.25 2.06 -10.57
CA ALA A 105 -5.91 2.12 -9.16
C ALA A 105 -5.52 3.56 -8.78
N PRO A 106 -5.60 3.95 -7.49
CA PRO A 106 -5.03 5.21 -7.04
C PRO A 106 -3.54 5.33 -7.40
N PRO A 107 -2.96 6.54 -7.48
CA PRO A 107 -1.52 6.71 -7.56
C PRO A 107 -0.79 5.96 -6.44
N ILE A 108 0.29 5.24 -6.77
CA ILE A 108 1.04 4.40 -5.83
C ILE A 108 2.49 4.83 -5.81
N VAL A 109 3.04 5.11 -4.64
CA VAL A 109 4.48 5.28 -4.46
C VAL A 109 4.98 4.30 -3.41
N LEU A 110 5.68 3.28 -3.87
CA LEU A 110 6.28 2.23 -3.05
C LEU A 110 7.62 2.75 -2.49
N TYR A 111 7.81 2.70 -1.18
CA TYR A 111 9.08 3.02 -0.55
C TYR A 111 9.68 1.77 0.08
N THR A 112 10.95 1.47 -0.22
CA THR A 112 11.67 0.32 0.36
C THR A 112 13.08 0.71 0.76
N GLY A 113 13.70 -0.12 1.60
CA GLY A 113 15.11 -0.03 1.90
C GLY A 113 16.00 -0.55 0.78
N ASP A 114 17.29 -0.59 1.06
CA ASP A 114 18.33 -1.15 0.20
C ASP A 114 18.11 -2.66 0.01
N PRO A 115 18.19 -3.22 -1.20
CA PRO A 115 17.97 -4.65 -1.44
C PRO A 115 18.85 -5.57 -0.56
N GLU A 116 20.10 -5.15 -0.29
CA GLU A 116 21.04 -5.95 0.51
C GLU A 116 20.79 -5.84 2.02
N LEU A 117 20.01 -4.87 2.48
CA LEU A 117 19.76 -4.60 3.89
C LEU A 117 18.29 -4.81 4.29
N GLU A 118 17.38 -4.80 3.31
CA GLU A 118 15.95 -5.02 3.52
C GLU A 118 15.66 -6.51 3.75
N MET A 119 14.57 -6.83 4.43
CA MET A 119 14.27 -8.20 4.81
C MET A 119 13.58 -8.99 3.67
N LEU A 120 14.04 -10.21 3.45
CA LEU A 120 13.37 -11.28 2.70
C LEU A 120 12.86 -10.88 1.28
N GLY A 121 13.68 -10.17 0.51
CA GLY A 121 13.32 -9.82 -0.87
C GLY A 121 12.23 -8.76 -0.99
N ARG A 122 12.06 -7.94 0.05
CA ARG A 122 11.02 -6.91 0.11
C ARG A 122 11.18 -5.86 -0.99
N THR A 123 12.38 -5.46 -1.31
CA THR A 123 12.65 -4.48 -2.36
C THR A 123 12.34 -5.06 -3.72
N GLU A 124 12.70 -6.31 -3.95
CA GLU A 124 12.46 -7.03 -5.21
C GLU A 124 10.96 -7.27 -5.47
N GLU A 125 10.19 -7.69 -4.45
CA GLU A 125 8.74 -7.88 -4.62
C GLU A 125 8.02 -6.56 -4.92
N ASN A 126 8.46 -5.43 -4.34
CA ASN A 126 7.94 -4.11 -4.64
C ASN A 126 8.34 -3.64 -6.05
N ALA A 127 9.57 -3.90 -6.50
CA ALA A 127 10.01 -3.62 -7.85
C ALA A 127 9.19 -4.44 -8.88
N TYR A 128 8.93 -5.72 -8.59
CA TYR A 128 8.10 -6.57 -9.42
C TYR A 128 6.65 -6.06 -9.46
N MET A 129 6.08 -5.66 -8.33
CA MET A 129 4.74 -5.07 -8.29
C MET A 129 4.65 -3.80 -9.15
N MET A 130 5.62 -2.87 -9.04
CA MET A 130 5.68 -1.71 -9.92
C MET A 130 5.71 -2.10 -11.39
N ARG A 131 6.50 -3.13 -11.75
CA ARG A 131 6.55 -3.63 -13.13
C ARG A 131 5.19 -4.16 -13.59
N MET A 132 4.52 -4.96 -12.76
CA MET A 132 3.22 -5.53 -13.11
C MET A 132 2.12 -4.47 -13.22
N LEU A 133 2.10 -3.48 -12.34
CA LEU A 133 1.20 -2.32 -12.48
C LEU A 133 1.39 -1.62 -13.84
N LYS A 134 2.62 -1.39 -14.26
CA LYS A 134 2.91 -0.81 -15.59
C LYS A 134 2.48 -1.73 -16.74
N VAL A 135 2.65 -3.04 -16.60
CA VAL A 135 2.24 -4.03 -17.62
C VAL A 135 0.74 -4.03 -17.83
N VAL A 136 -0.05 -3.90 -16.77
CA VAL A 136 -1.52 -3.81 -16.88
C VAL A 136 -2.00 -2.39 -17.27
N GLY A 137 -1.09 -1.44 -17.51
CA GLY A 137 -1.42 -0.10 -17.99
C GLY A 137 -1.60 0.97 -16.91
N HIS A 138 -1.29 0.68 -15.64
CA HIS A 138 -1.33 1.70 -14.59
C HIS A 138 -0.23 2.74 -14.78
N GLN A 139 -0.61 4.03 -14.90
CA GLN A 139 0.30 5.11 -15.28
C GLN A 139 1.03 5.76 -14.10
N ASN A 140 0.43 5.75 -12.90
CA ASN A 140 0.87 6.56 -11.76
C ASN A 140 1.50 5.69 -10.67
N VAL A 141 2.58 4.96 -11.00
CA VAL A 141 3.33 4.15 -10.03
C VAL A 141 4.81 4.52 -10.02
N LYS A 142 5.36 4.66 -8.81
CA LYS A 142 6.79 4.88 -8.55
C LYS A 142 7.29 3.88 -7.51
N HIS A 143 8.59 3.57 -7.57
CA HIS A 143 9.29 2.83 -6.52
C HIS A 143 10.53 3.62 -6.13
N VAL A 144 10.62 3.98 -4.87
CA VAL A 144 11.72 4.76 -4.27
C VAL A 144 12.49 3.84 -3.33
N ILE A 145 13.77 3.63 -3.63
CA ILE A 145 14.68 2.81 -2.83
C ILE A 145 15.57 3.74 -2.01
N LEU A 146 15.58 3.54 -0.70
CA LEU A 146 16.45 4.28 0.21
C LEU A 146 17.75 3.48 0.42
N GLY A 147 18.77 3.75 -0.41
CA GLY A 147 20.08 3.09 -0.32
C GLY A 147 20.73 3.28 1.04
N GLY A 148 21.34 2.22 1.56
CA GLY A 148 21.99 2.20 2.87
C GLY A 148 21.04 2.03 4.07
N TYR A 149 19.74 1.90 3.85
CA TYR A 149 18.75 1.65 4.91
C TYR A 149 18.14 0.26 4.75
N GLY A 150 17.98 -0.47 5.87
CA GLY A 150 17.21 -1.71 5.91
C GLY A 150 15.71 -1.46 6.09
N HIS A 151 15.03 -2.36 6.81
CA HIS A 151 13.56 -2.29 7.00
C HIS A 151 13.07 -1.03 7.74
N GLY A 152 13.91 -0.39 8.53
CA GLY A 152 13.58 0.78 9.37
C GLY A 152 13.65 2.11 8.62
N ILE A 153 12.96 2.27 7.49
CA ILE A 153 13.03 3.49 6.65
C ILE A 153 12.10 4.62 7.08
N GLN A 154 11.29 4.46 8.12
CA GLN A 154 10.21 5.42 8.43
C GLN A 154 10.73 6.86 8.59
N ALA A 155 11.76 7.06 9.40
CA ALA A 155 12.32 8.38 9.63
C ALA A 155 12.94 9.01 8.36
N PRO A 156 13.83 8.33 7.62
CA PRO A 156 14.41 8.91 6.39
C PRO A 156 13.41 9.03 5.23
N ALA A 157 12.36 8.19 5.18
CA ALA A 157 11.33 8.27 4.14
C ALA A 157 10.33 9.41 4.36
N LEU A 158 10.08 9.84 5.60
CA LEU A 158 9.03 10.81 5.90
C LEU A 158 9.14 12.13 5.11
N PRO A 159 10.33 12.78 4.96
CA PRO A 159 10.46 13.97 4.11
C PRO A 159 10.09 13.71 2.65
N LEU A 160 10.43 12.53 2.11
CA LEU A 160 10.11 12.14 0.74
C LEU A 160 8.60 11.94 0.56
N VAL A 161 7.95 11.28 1.51
CA VAL A 161 6.50 11.09 1.55
C VAL A 161 5.78 12.45 1.57
N ILE A 162 6.21 13.37 2.44
CA ILE A 162 5.63 14.73 2.53
C ILE A 162 5.80 15.49 1.20
N ASN A 163 6.96 15.40 0.58
CA ASN A 163 7.21 16.06 -0.71
C ASN A 163 6.36 15.45 -1.82
N GLU A 164 6.18 14.14 -1.85
CA GLU A 164 5.30 13.49 -2.82
C GLU A 164 3.84 13.91 -2.62
N ILE A 165 3.34 13.95 -1.38
CA ILE A 165 2.00 14.45 -1.07
C ILE A 165 1.80 15.87 -1.61
N LYS A 166 2.75 16.78 -1.36
CA LYS A 166 2.70 18.15 -1.87
C LYS A 166 2.68 18.21 -3.40
N SER A 167 3.41 17.32 -4.07
CA SER A 167 3.42 17.22 -5.54
C SER A 167 2.06 16.78 -6.07
N LEU A 168 1.54 15.67 -5.54
CA LEU A 168 0.23 15.12 -5.94
C LEU A 168 -0.92 16.12 -5.75
N LEU A 169 -0.89 16.91 -4.67
CA LEU A 169 -1.88 17.95 -4.41
C LEU A 169 -1.80 19.11 -5.41
N LYS A 170 -0.61 19.44 -5.92
CA LYS A 170 -0.43 20.49 -6.95
C LYS A 170 -0.87 20.05 -8.32
N ASP A 171 -0.62 18.80 -8.70
CA ASP A 171 -0.88 18.27 -10.04
C ASP A 171 -2.39 18.09 -10.32
N LYS A 172 -3.20 17.80 -9.30
CA LYS A 172 -4.67 17.74 -9.41
C LYS A 172 -5.36 19.12 -9.41
N ASN A 173 -4.63 20.20 -9.14
CA ASN A 173 -5.16 21.59 -9.18
C ASN A 173 -4.87 22.29 -10.53
N LYS A 174 -4.27 21.59 -11.49
CA LYS A 174 -4.06 22.01 -12.88
C LYS A 174 -5.09 21.38 -13.80
#